data_351430b88e147ad45d1ff5904cff7a55
#
_entry.id   351430b88e147ad45d1ff5904cff7a55
#
_cell.length_a   1.000
_cell.length_b   1.000
_cell.length_c   1.000
_cell.angle_alpha   90.00
_cell.angle_beta   90.00
_cell.angle_gamma   90.00
#
_symmetry.space_group_name_H-M   'P 1'
#
loop_
_entity.id
_entity.type
_entity.pdbx_description
1 polymer ?
#
loop_
_entity_poly.entity_id
_entity_poly.type
_entity_poly.pdbx_seq_one_letter_code
_entity_poly.pdbx_strand_id
1 'polypeptide(L)'
;MKIILDAMGGDNAPQAVVQGALEAHAQCGADIVLVGREEAIRACLTGPLPKGVEIVNATEVVEMCDDPATAFKRKKDSSLTVGLTMLKNGEGDAFVSAGSTGALLAGATLLVKRIRGVRRAAMGPVLPTATGRALLCDCGANADCTPEYLLQFAYLGNFYAQRLMGVEKPRVGLLNIGAEPSKGDTLRHETYALLEEAGREGRLNFIGNIEANTALLGGADVIVADGYSGNILLKTVEGTAKLLLGEIKKAFLSSTKGKLGALLVKDSLRNVKKLLDPSEVGGTPFLGISKPVLKAHGSSDARAIRNAVFRAVEYAQSGIIADVEAHIDVMKVEKNG
;
A
#
# COMPACT_ATOMS: atom_id res chain seq x y z
N MET A 1 0.11 19.10 -9.43
CA MET A 1 -0.57 18.02 -8.71
C MET A 1 -0.45 18.29 -7.22
N LYS A 2 -1.53 18.18 -6.47
CA LYS A 2 -1.59 18.56 -5.06
C LYS A 2 -1.77 17.31 -4.17
N ILE A 3 -0.81 17.04 -3.29
CA ILE A 3 -0.82 15.88 -2.39
C ILE A 3 -1.11 16.34 -0.96
N ILE A 4 -2.13 15.76 -0.35
CA ILE A 4 -2.53 16.05 1.02
C ILE A 4 -1.85 15.03 1.94
N LEU A 5 -1.18 15.48 3.01
CA LEU A 5 -0.54 14.64 4.00
C LEU A 5 -1.15 14.84 5.38
N ASP A 6 -1.46 13.74 6.04
CA ASP A 6 -1.73 13.69 7.48
C ASP A 6 -0.42 13.93 8.24
N ALA A 7 -0.18 15.17 8.64
CA ALA A 7 1.07 15.56 9.29
C ALA A 7 1.20 15.03 10.72
N MET A 8 0.12 14.52 11.32
CA MET A 8 0.10 14.02 12.70
C MET A 8 0.07 12.50 12.80
N GLY A 9 -0.02 11.79 11.65
CA GLY A 9 -0.10 10.33 11.62
C GLY A 9 1.27 9.65 11.61
N GLY A 10 1.45 8.66 12.50
CA GLY A 10 2.65 7.83 12.60
C GLY A 10 3.54 8.15 13.81
N ASP A 11 4.48 7.22 14.10
CA ASP A 11 5.32 7.25 15.32
C ASP A 11 6.31 8.42 15.31
N ASN A 12 6.72 8.88 14.12
CA ASN A 12 7.71 9.95 13.92
C ASN A 12 7.06 11.27 13.45
N ALA A 13 5.73 11.39 13.56
CA ALA A 13 5.01 12.62 13.23
C ALA A 13 5.19 13.69 14.33
N PRO A 14 5.16 14.98 13.99
CA PRO A 14 5.09 15.55 12.64
C PRO A 14 6.44 15.64 11.92
N GLN A 15 7.56 15.48 12.62
CA GLN A 15 8.92 15.74 12.14
C GLN A 15 9.22 15.01 10.81
N ALA A 16 9.06 13.69 10.78
CA ALA A 16 9.37 12.89 9.59
C ALA A 16 8.42 13.21 8.43
N VAL A 17 7.14 13.50 8.73
CA VAL A 17 6.15 13.83 7.69
C VAL A 17 6.48 15.17 7.05
N VAL A 18 6.75 16.19 7.85
CA VAL A 18 7.09 17.53 7.34
C VAL A 18 8.38 17.47 6.52
N GLN A 19 9.45 16.86 7.04
CA GLN A 19 10.71 16.76 6.33
C GLN A 19 10.56 15.98 5.02
N GLY A 20 9.92 14.80 5.04
CA GLY A 20 9.71 13.98 3.84
C GLY A 20 8.84 14.66 2.79
N ALA A 21 7.83 15.41 3.22
CA ALA A 21 6.98 16.20 2.34
C ALA A 21 7.75 17.33 1.62
N LEU A 22 8.60 18.05 2.36
CA LEU A 22 9.46 19.11 1.79
C LEU A 22 10.51 18.54 0.82
N GLU A 23 11.11 17.40 1.16
CA GLU A 23 12.03 16.70 0.25
C GLU A 23 11.31 16.24 -1.04
N ALA A 24 10.08 15.72 -0.92
CA ALA A 24 9.29 15.32 -2.07
C ALA A 24 8.93 16.52 -2.96
N HIS A 25 8.43 17.61 -2.36
CA HIS A 25 8.13 18.85 -3.07
C HIS A 25 9.33 19.34 -3.87
N ALA A 26 10.50 19.42 -3.24
CA ALA A 26 11.73 19.89 -3.87
C ALA A 26 12.19 19.01 -5.05
N GLN A 27 11.89 17.69 -5.02
CA GLN A 27 12.34 16.72 -6.03
C GLN A 27 11.35 16.50 -7.17
N CYS A 28 10.05 16.48 -6.90
CA CYS A 28 9.04 16.19 -7.94
C CYS A 28 8.14 17.39 -8.29
N GLY A 29 8.26 18.52 -7.57
CA GLY A 29 7.48 19.74 -7.84
C GLY A 29 5.98 19.61 -7.54
N ALA A 30 5.55 18.56 -6.84
CA ALA A 30 4.16 18.42 -6.42
C ALA A 30 3.81 19.47 -5.35
N ASP A 31 2.64 20.11 -5.45
CA ASP A 31 2.13 20.93 -4.37
C ASP A 31 1.76 20.05 -3.17
N ILE A 32 2.03 20.55 -1.97
CA ILE A 32 1.85 19.79 -0.72
C ILE A 32 0.88 20.54 0.20
N VAL A 33 -0.05 19.81 0.79
CA VAL A 33 -0.88 20.28 1.90
C VAL A 33 -0.58 19.45 3.15
N LEU A 34 0.02 20.09 4.16
CA LEU A 34 0.26 19.48 5.46
C LEU A 34 -0.94 19.76 6.36
N VAL A 35 -1.69 18.73 6.71
CA VAL A 35 -2.87 18.83 7.58
C VAL A 35 -2.50 18.40 8.99
N GLY A 36 -2.69 19.27 9.98
CA GLY A 36 -2.38 18.97 11.38
C GLY A 36 -2.26 20.23 12.23
N ARG A 37 -1.76 20.07 13.46
CA ARG A 37 -1.55 21.19 14.39
C ARG A 37 -0.51 22.15 13.81
N GLU A 38 -0.95 23.32 13.40
CA GLU A 38 -0.11 24.30 12.69
C GLU A 38 1.18 24.64 13.47
N GLU A 39 1.07 24.87 14.79
CA GLU A 39 2.24 25.16 15.63
C GLU A 39 3.28 24.03 15.60
N ALA A 40 2.83 22.77 15.69
CA ALA A 40 3.71 21.61 15.66
C ALA A 40 4.38 21.44 14.29
N ILE A 41 3.63 21.67 13.20
CA ILE A 41 4.19 21.62 11.84
C ILE A 41 5.21 22.74 11.65
N ARG A 42 4.90 23.97 12.06
CA ARG A 42 5.81 25.12 11.96
C ARG A 42 7.09 24.93 12.76
N ALA A 43 7.01 24.31 13.94
CA ALA A 43 8.18 23.99 14.76
C ALA A 43 9.17 23.03 14.06
N CYS A 44 8.72 22.26 13.06
CA CYS A 44 9.59 21.36 12.27
C CYS A 44 10.27 22.06 11.08
N LEU A 45 9.90 23.30 10.78
CA LEU A 45 10.47 24.04 9.66
C LEU A 45 11.77 24.73 10.06
N THR A 46 12.77 24.69 9.20
CA THR A 46 14.05 25.39 9.37
C THR A 46 14.09 26.77 8.69
N GLY A 47 12.99 27.17 8.04
CA GLY A 47 12.87 28.42 7.29
C GLY A 47 11.44 28.71 6.87
N PRO A 48 11.20 29.69 5.98
CA PRO A 48 9.89 30.00 5.48
C PRO A 48 9.30 28.83 4.68
N LEU A 49 7.98 28.74 4.66
CA LEU A 49 7.26 27.70 3.89
C LEU A 49 7.54 27.88 2.40
N PRO A 50 7.97 26.83 1.67
CA PRO A 50 8.20 26.93 0.22
C PRO A 50 6.89 27.28 -0.54
N LYS A 51 7.03 27.94 -1.67
CA LYS A 51 5.88 28.18 -2.58
C LYS A 51 5.36 26.83 -3.07
N GLY A 52 4.05 26.59 -2.98
CA GLY A 52 3.42 25.31 -3.33
C GLY A 52 3.30 24.35 -2.13
N VAL A 53 3.71 24.79 -0.92
CA VAL A 53 3.44 24.04 0.33
C VAL A 53 2.50 24.86 1.20
N GLU A 54 1.40 24.26 1.63
CA GLU A 54 0.36 24.88 2.45
C GLU A 54 0.20 24.10 3.77
N ILE A 55 -0.23 24.79 4.82
CA ILE A 55 -0.62 24.18 6.09
C ILE A 55 -2.11 24.41 6.29
N VAL A 56 -2.83 23.34 6.58
CA VAL A 56 -4.23 23.37 7.00
C VAL A 56 -4.28 22.92 8.47
N ASN A 57 -4.72 23.82 9.35
CA ASN A 57 -4.79 23.53 10.76
C ASN A 57 -5.89 22.51 11.07
N ALA A 58 -5.53 21.51 11.88
CA ALA A 58 -6.43 20.50 12.44
C ALA A 58 -5.96 20.20 13.87
N THR A 59 -6.84 20.34 14.85
CA THR A 59 -6.45 20.37 16.26
C THR A 59 -6.43 19.00 16.92
N GLU A 60 -7.15 18.02 16.33
CA GLU A 60 -7.29 16.67 16.86
C GLU A 60 -6.36 15.69 16.13
N VAL A 61 -6.04 14.58 16.80
CA VAL A 61 -5.25 13.48 16.24
C VAL A 61 -6.00 12.16 16.45
N VAL A 62 -6.08 11.34 15.40
CA VAL A 62 -6.57 9.96 15.54
C VAL A 62 -5.41 9.10 16.03
N GLU A 63 -5.54 8.60 17.26
CA GLU A 63 -4.56 7.77 17.93
C GLU A 63 -4.68 6.29 17.51
N MET A 64 -3.63 5.50 17.74
CA MET A 64 -3.66 4.06 17.44
C MET A 64 -4.66 3.27 18.28
N CYS A 65 -5.03 3.77 19.47
CA CYS A 65 -6.01 3.16 20.36
C CYS A 65 -7.47 3.57 20.07
N ASP A 66 -7.69 4.55 19.19
CA ASP A 66 -9.05 4.94 18.81
C ASP A 66 -9.75 3.80 18.03
N ASP A 67 -11.05 3.64 18.26
CA ASP A 67 -11.86 2.70 17.48
C ASP A 67 -11.85 3.11 15.98
N PRO A 68 -11.27 2.29 15.11
CA PRO A 68 -11.14 2.61 13.68
C PRO A 68 -12.46 2.95 12.99
N ALA A 69 -13.56 2.29 13.37
CA ALA A 69 -14.86 2.47 12.73
C ALA A 69 -15.52 3.81 13.04
N THR A 70 -15.16 4.43 14.15
CA THR A 70 -15.81 5.65 14.65
C THR A 70 -14.88 6.84 14.83
N ALA A 71 -13.56 6.64 14.80
CA ALA A 71 -12.55 7.69 15.04
C ALA A 71 -12.79 8.93 14.19
N PHE A 72 -12.95 8.77 12.87
CA PHE A 72 -13.19 9.87 11.94
C PHE A 72 -14.54 10.61 12.16
N LYS A 73 -15.51 9.97 12.81
CA LYS A 73 -16.81 10.60 13.17
C LYS A 73 -16.72 11.39 14.46
N ARG A 74 -15.93 10.89 15.42
CA ARG A 74 -15.74 11.51 16.74
C ARG A 74 -14.77 12.68 16.66
N LYS A 75 -13.64 12.48 15.99
CA LYS A 75 -12.56 13.47 15.82
C LYS A 75 -12.68 14.14 14.45
N LYS A 76 -13.66 15.01 14.30
CA LYS A 76 -13.98 15.68 13.01
C LYS A 76 -12.91 16.66 12.59
N ASP A 77 -12.21 17.25 13.55
CA ASP A 77 -11.10 18.19 13.33
C ASP A 77 -9.73 17.50 13.41
N SER A 78 -9.69 16.19 13.18
CA SER A 78 -8.41 15.48 13.09
C SER A 78 -7.77 15.63 11.71
N SER A 79 -6.42 15.63 11.69
CA SER A 79 -5.63 15.71 10.46
C SER A 79 -6.07 14.65 9.41
N LEU A 80 -6.40 13.43 9.87
CA LEU A 80 -6.92 12.36 9.04
C LEU A 80 -8.29 12.72 8.45
N THR A 81 -9.24 13.17 9.27
CA THR A 81 -10.61 13.45 8.82
C THR A 81 -10.68 14.68 7.93
N VAL A 82 -9.98 15.74 8.30
CA VAL A 82 -9.87 16.97 7.51
C VAL A 82 -9.24 16.66 6.15
N GLY A 83 -8.10 15.97 6.14
CA GLY A 83 -7.40 15.66 4.89
C GLY A 83 -8.20 14.75 3.95
N LEU A 84 -8.89 13.72 4.46
CA LEU A 84 -9.79 12.89 3.64
C LEU A 84 -11.00 13.67 3.12
N THR A 85 -11.49 14.64 3.91
CA THR A 85 -12.60 15.52 3.47
C THR A 85 -12.14 16.46 2.36
N MET A 86 -10.96 17.04 2.46
CA MET A 86 -10.34 17.83 1.39
C MET A 86 -10.19 17.02 0.11
N LEU A 87 -9.65 15.77 0.23
CA LEU A 87 -9.55 14.88 -0.92
C LEU A 87 -10.91 14.62 -1.56
N LYS A 88 -11.94 14.29 -0.75
CA LYS A 88 -13.32 14.10 -1.22
C LYS A 88 -13.83 15.31 -2.01
N ASN A 89 -13.58 16.52 -1.51
CA ASN A 89 -14.04 17.78 -2.13
C ASN A 89 -13.26 18.14 -3.40
N GLY A 90 -12.17 17.45 -3.74
CA GLY A 90 -11.33 17.76 -4.90
C GLY A 90 -10.30 18.86 -4.63
N GLU A 91 -9.99 19.12 -3.37
CA GLU A 91 -8.98 20.10 -2.96
C GLU A 91 -7.54 19.55 -3.04
N GLY A 92 -7.41 18.29 -3.42
CA GLY A 92 -6.16 17.60 -3.72
C GLY A 92 -6.38 16.34 -4.57
N ASP A 93 -5.28 15.80 -5.11
CA ASP A 93 -5.28 14.66 -6.03
C ASP A 93 -5.04 13.33 -5.34
N ALA A 94 -4.36 13.33 -4.19
CA ALA A 94 -4.11 12.15 -3.37
C ALA A 94 -3.97 12.50 -1.88
N PHE A 95 -4.18 11.49 -1.02
CA PHE A 95 -3.98 11.59 0.42
C PHE A 95 -2.99 10.53 0.93
N VAL A 96 -2.06 10.93 1.78
CA VAL A 96 -1.04 10.04 2.39
C VAL A 96 -1.12 10.17 3.91
N SER A 97 -1.18 9.04 4.62
CA SER A 97 -1.11 9.00 6.08
C SER A 97 -0.26 7.82 6.57
N ALA A 98 0.54 8.05 7.59
CA ALA A 98 1.25 7.02 8.35
C ALA A 98 0.50 6.60 9.63
N GLY A 99 -0.67 7.18 9.91
CA GLY A 99 -1.50 6.89 11.09
C GLY A 99 -2.15 5.50 11.10
N SER A 100 -3.16 5.31 11.94
CA SER A 100 -3.89 4.04 12.07
C SER A 100 -4.44 3.52 10.74
N THR A 101 -4.03 2.31 10.33
CA THR A 101 -4.48 1.69 9.07
C THR A 101 -5.99 1.49 9.05
N GLY A 102 -6.56 1.03 10.17
CA GLY A 102 -8.00 0.80 10.28
C GLY A 102 -8.81 2.10 10.17
N ALA A 103 -8.39 3.16 10.86
CA ALA A 103 -9.06 4.46 10.80
C ALA A 103 -8.94 5.10 9.41
N LEU A 104 -7.78 4.97 8.78
CA LEU A 104 -7.56 5.47 7.41
C LEU A 104 -8.43 4.72 6.40
N LEU A 105 -8.50 3.38 6.48
CA LEU A 105 -9.34 2.55 5.61
C LEU A 105 -10.83 2.88 5.81
N ALA A 106 -11.28 3.00 7.07
CA ALA A 106 -12.66 3.34 7.38
C ALA A 106 -13.02 4.75 6.87
N GLY A 107 -12.16 5.73 7.11
CA GLY A 107 -12.32 7.10 6.61
C GLY A 107 -12.32 7.15 5.07
N ALA A 108 -11.36 6.50 4.41
CA ALA A 108 -11.31 6.42 2.95
C ALA A 108 -12.59 5.78 2.38
N THR A 109 -13.04 4.67 2.98
CA THR A 109 -14.25 3.97 2.51
C THR A 109 -15.53 4.78 2.71
N LEU A 110 -15.67 5.52 3.80
CA LEU A 110 -16.92 6.17 4.18
C LEU A 110 -16.99 7.65 3.79
N LEU A 111 -15.85 8.38 3.78
CA LEU A 111 -15.79 9.78 3.38
C LEU A 111 -15.49 9.93 1.88
N VAL A 112 -14.37 9.36 1.40
CA VAL A 112 -13.96 9.43 -0.01
C VAL A 112 -14.82 8.52 -0.87
N LYS A 113 -15.21 7.36 -0.34
CA LYS A 113 -16.00 6.29 -0.93
C LYS A 113 -15.18 5.39 -1.86
N ARG A 114 -15.74 4.22 -2.13
CA ARG A 114 -15.23 3.27 -3.12
C ARG A 114 -15.70 3.65 -4.51
N ILE A 115 -14.98 3.20 -5.53
CA ILE A 115 -15.44 3.18 -6.91
C ILE A 115 -16.79 2.44 -6.96
N ARG A 116 -17.74 2.98 -7.70
CA ARG A 116 -19.09 2.39 -7.78
C ARG A 116 -19.01 0.98 -8.37
N GLY A 117 -19.53 -0.01 -7.64
CA GLY A 117 -19.49 -1.43 -8.02
C GLY A 117 -18.37 -2.22 -7.31
N VAL A 118 -17.33 -1.58 -6.80
CA VAL A 118 -16.30 -2.23 -5.96
C VAL A 118 -16.89 -2.53 -4.58
N ARG A 119 -16.88 -3.80 -4.19
CA ARG A 119 -17.47 -4.28 -2.94
C ARG A 119 -16.62 -3.94 -1.72
N ARG A 120 -15.30 -4.10 -1.84
CA ARG A 120 -14.33 -3.82 -0.77
C ARG A 120 -13.10 -3.14 -1.35
N ALA A 121 -12.57 -2.17 -0.62
CA ALA A 121 -11.23 -1.67 -0.88
C ALA A 121 -10.20 -2.69 -0.40
N ALA A 122 -9.10 -2.87 -1.13
CA ALA A 122 -8.02 -3.75 -0.76
C ALA A 122 -6.74 -2.96 -0.50
N MET A 123 -5.93 -3.41 0.46
CA MET A 123 -4.58 -2.88 0.67
C MET A 123 -3.59 -3.68 -0.18
N GLY A 124 -2.91 -2.99 -1.10
CA GLY A 124 -2.04 -3.61 -2.10
C GLY A 124 -0.55 -3.27 -1.92
N PRO A 125 0.17 -3.88 -0.96
CA PRO A 125 1.62 -3.71 -0.88
C PRO A 125 2.32 -4.42 -2.03
N VAL A 126 3.42 -3.83 -2.51
CA VAL A 126 4.32 -4.44 -3.48
C VAL A 126 5.45 -5.13 -2.75
N LEU A 127 5.57 -6.44 -2.94
CA LEU A 127 6.62 -7.28 -2.35
C LEU A 127 7.79 -7.43 -3.32
N PRO A 128 9.04 -7.44 -2.81
CA PRO A 128 10.18 -7.87 -3.60
C PRO A 128 10.11 -9.38 -3.83
N THR A 129 10.47 -9.81 -5.04
CA THR A 129 10.59 -11.22 -5.40
C THR A 129 11.96 -11.50 -6.01
N ALA A 130 12.31 -12.77 -6.19
CA ALA A 130 13.58 -13.15 -6.80
C ALA A 130 13.74 -12.64 -8.24
N THR A 131 12.63 -12.39 -8.95
CA THR A 131 12.62 -11.96 -10.36
C THR A 131 12.16 -10.52 -10.56
N GLY A 132 11.91 -9.77 -9.48
CA GLY A 132 11.42 -8.39 -9.56
C GLY A 132 10.50 -8.02 -8.42
N ARG A 133 9.22 -7.80 -8.71
CA ARG A 133 8.20 -7.38 -7.73
C ARG A 133 6.87 -8.06 -8.00
N ALA A 134 6.09 -8.30 -6.95
CA ALA A 134 4.70 -8.76 -7.04
C ALA A 134 3.79 -7.91 -6.17
N LEU A 135 2.59 -7.64 -6.62
CA LEU A 135 1.55 -7.00 -5.80
C LEU A 135 0.82 -8.08 -4.99
N LEU A 136 0.72 -7.90 -3.68
CA LEU A 136 -0.13 -8.72 -2.80
C LEU A 136 -1.45 -7.99 -2.57
N CYS A 137 -2.58 -8.61 -2.85
CA CYS A 137 -3.91 -8.02 -2.75
C CYS A 137 -4.97 -9.07 -2.33
N ASP A 138 -5.53 -8.99 -1.14
CA ASP A 138 -5.50 -8.01 -0.08
C ASP A 138 -4.44 -8.33 1.00
N CYS A 139 -4.12 -7.31 1.80
CA CYS A 139 -3.17 -7.46 2.90
C CYS A 139 -3.62 -6.66 4.13
N GLY A 140 -4.60 -7.19 4.88
CA GLY A 140 -5.02 -6.63 6.16
C GLY A 140 -6.18 -5.62 6.12
N ALA A 141 -6.79 -5.35 4.97
CA ALA A 141 -7.98 -4.50 4.89
C ALA A 141 -9.26 -5.30 5.17
N ASN A 142 -9.34 -6.56 4.73
CA ASN A 142 -10.51 -7.42 4.86
C ASN A 142 -10.11 -8.79 5.38
N ALA A 143 -10.29 -9.04 6.68
CA ALA A 143 -9.95 -10.34 7.27
C ALA A 143 -10.84 -11.46 6.71
N ASP A 144 -12.14 -11.22 6.61
CA ASP A 144 -13.10 -12.13 6.02
C ASP A 144 -13.47 -11.67 4.61
N CYS A 145 -13.38 -12.58 3.65
CA CYS A 145 -13.68 -12.31 2.25
C CYS A 145 -14.72 -13.27 1.69
N THR A 146 -15.37 -12.85 0.62
CA THR A 146 -16.17 -13.70 -0.26
C THR A 146 -15.43 -13.93 -1.57
N PRO A 147 -15.77 -14.96 -2.36
CA PRO A 147 -15.16 -15.19 -3.68
C PRO A 147 -15.26 -13.98 -4.61
N GLU A 148 -16.38 -13.25 -4.57
CA GLU A 148 -16.55 -12.00 -5.33
C GLU A 148 -15.49 -10.93 -4.94
N TYR A 149 -15.11 -10.82 -3.65
CA TYR A 149 -14.09 -9.85 -3.24
C TYR A 149 -12.72 -10.23 -3.81
N LEU A 150 -12.35 -11.51 -3.72
CA LEU A 150 -11.08 -11.99 -4.24
C LEU A 150 -10.99 -11.87 -5.77
N LEU A 151 -12.11 -12.12 -6.49
CA LEU A 151 -12.19 -11.84 -7.92
C LEU A 151 -11.93 -10.34 -8.20
N GLN A 152 -12.58 -9.45 -7.47
CA GLN A 152 -12.36 -8.01 -7.63
C GLN A 152 -10.92 -7.61 -7.28
N PHE A 153 -10.32 -8.20 -6.24
CA PHE A 153 -8.91 -7.96 -5.90
C PHE A 153 -7.95 -8.39 -7.00
N ALA A 154 -8.27 -9.48 -7.71
CA ALA A 154 -7.50 -9.92 -8.88
C ALA A 154 -7.52 -8.86 -10.00
N TYR A 155 -8.66 -8.28 -10.31
CA TYR A 155 -8.77 -7.20 -11.31
C TYR A 155 -8.08 -5.92 -10.85
N LEU A 156 -8.30 -5.49 -9.61
CA LEU A 156 -7.64 -4.32 -9.04
C LEU A 156 -6.11 -4.46 -9.09
N GLY A 157 -5.62 -5.66 -8.73
CA GLY A 157 -4.20 -5.99 -8.80
C GLY A 157 -3.68 -6.04 -10.24
N ASN A 158 -4.45 -6.58 -11.17
CA ASN A 158 -4.10 -6.64 -12.58
C ASN A 158 -3.90 -5.23 -13.17
N PHE A 159 -4.85 -4.31 -12.96
CA PHE A 159 -4.71 -2.92 -13.42
C PHE A 159 -3.53 -2.22 -12.76
N TYR A 160 -3.29 -2.46 -11.47
CA TYR A 160 -2.12 -1.91 -10.79
C TYR A 160 -0.82 -2.41 -11.39
N ALA A 161 -0.70 -3.71 -11.63
CA ALA A 161 0.50 -4.30 -12.22
C ALA A 161 0.74 -3.79 -13.65
N GLN A 162 -0.31 -3.63 -14.45
CA GLN A 162 -0.21 -3.04 -15.78
C GLN A 162 0.28 -1.60 -15.75
N ARG A 163 -0.36 -0.74 -14.95
CA ARG A 163 -0.13 0.71 -14.98
C ARG A 163 1.10 1.16 -14.21
N LEU A 164 1.42 0.52 -13.08
CA LEU A 164 2.48 0.98 -12.19
C LEU A 164 3.68 0.04 -12.09
N MET A 165 3.50 -1.25 -12.43
CA MET A 165 4.63 -2.18 -12.49
C MET A 165 5.12 -2.42 -13.92
N GLY A 166 4.40 -1.94 -14.94
CA GLY A 166 4.78 -2.05 -16.35
C GLY A 166 4.68 -3.48 -16.90
N VAL A 167 3.84 -4.33 -16.28
CA VAL A 167 3.64 -5.71 -16.71
C VAL A 167 2.44 -5.76 -17.65
N GLU A 168 2.67 -5.97 -18.96
CA GLU A 168 1.60 -5.92 -19.97
C GLU A 168 0.52 -6.98 -19.74
N LYS A 169 0.91 -8.21 -19.40
CA LYS A 169 0.00 -9.34 -19.11
C LYS A 169 0.31 -9.97 -17.76
N PRO A 170 -0.13 -9.36 -16.63
CA PRO A 170 0.22 -9.81 -15.30
C PRO A 170 -0.23 -11.23 -15.02
N ARG A 171 0.65 -12.05 -14.48
CA ARG A 171 0.34 -13.39 -14.00
C ARG A 171 -0.38 -13.26 -12.65
N VAL A 172 -1.64 -13.66 -12.62
CA VAL A 172 -2.50 -13.57 -11.41
C VAL A 172 -2.56 -14.95 -10.76
N GLY A 173 -2.04 -15.10 -9.54
CA GLY A 173 -2.07 -16.33 -8.76
C GLY A 173 -2.93 -16.19 -7.51
N LEU A 174 -3.73 -17.22 -7.20
CA LEU A 174 -4.50 -17.30 -5.96
C LEU A 174 -3.65 -17.92 -4.85
N LEU A 175 -3.38 -17.18 -3.78
CA LEU A 175 -2.61 -17.68 -2.63
C LEU A 175 -3.33 -18.84 -1.97
N ASN A 176 -2.64 -19.98 -1.90
CA ASN A 176 -3.18 -21.23 -1.38
C ASN A 176 -2.10 -22.07 -0.68
N ILE A 177 -2.51 -23.18 -0.06
CA ILE A 177 -1.65 -24.15 0.65
C ILE A 177 -1.02 -25.20 -0.27
N GLY A 178 -1.36 -25.22 -1.55
CA GLY A 178 -0.83 -26.09 -2.59
C GLY A 178 -1.25 -25.60 -3.98
N ALA A 179 -0.52 -26.04 -5.01
CA ALA A 179 -0.71 -25.58 -6.38
C ALA A 179 -1.92 -26.25 -7.10
N GLU A 180 -2.36 -27.42 -6.61
CA GLU A 180 -3.44 -28.17 -7.25
C GLU A 180 -4.80 -27.44 -7.09
N PRO A 181 -5.69 -27.48 -8.08
CA PRO A 181 -7.02 -26.86 -8.03
C PRO A 181 -7.90 -27.36 -6.86
N SER A 182 -7.64 -28.58 -6.37
CA SER A 182 -8.37 -29.21 -5.27
C SER A 182 -7.93 -28.78 -3.87
N LYS A 183 -6.92 -27.92 -3.76
CA LYS A 183 -6.40 -27.46 -2.47
C LYS A 183 -7.14 -26.24 -1.94
N GLY A 184 -7.10 -26.07 -0.64
CA GLY A 184 -7.67 -24.93 0.07
C GLY A 184 -9.01 -25.22 0.72
N ASP A 185 -9.60 -24.17 1.23
CA ASP A 185 -10.93 -24.12 1.84
C ASP A 185 -12.02 -23.78 0.81
N THR A 186 -13.25 -23.71 1.27
CA THR A 186 -14.42 -23.36 0.41
C THR A 186 -14.21 -22.01 -0.31
N LEU A 187 -13.66 -20.99 0.39
CA LEU A 187 -13.38 -19.68 -0.21
C LEU A 187 -12.42 -19.81 -1.39
N ARG A 188 -11.34 -20.61 -1.25
CA ARG A 188 -10.34 -20.81 -2.31
C ARG A 188 -10.91 -21.58 -3.48
N HIS A 189 -11.69 -22.63 -3.24
CA HIS A 189 -12.33 -23.40 -4.31
C HIS A 189 -13.31 -22.55 -5.15
N GLU A 190 -14.17 -21.79 -4.48
CA GLU A 190 -15.14 -20.93 -5.17
C GLU A 190 -14.44 -19.77 -5.90
N THR A 191 -13.41 -19.17 -5.29
CA THR A 191 -12.61 -18.13 -5.93
C THR A 191 -11.84 -18.67 -7.14
N TYR A 192 -11.26 -19.88 -7.02
CA TYR A 192 -10.54 -20.51 -8.13
C TYR A 192 -11.44 -20.66 -9.36
N ALA A 193 -12.67 -21.14 -9.19
CA ALA A 193 -13.63 -21.30 -10.29
C ALA A 193 -13.91 -19.94 -11.00
N LEU A 194 -14.12 -18.87 -10.23
CA LEU A 194 -14.35 -17.53 -10.79
C LEU A 194 -13.13 -16.99 -11.55
N LEU A 195 -11.92 -17.17 -11.00
CA LEU A 195 -10.68 -16.73 -11.63
C LEU A 195 -10.34 -17.56 -12.87
N GLU A 196 -10.60 -18.87 -12.84
CA GLU A 196 -10.42 -19.76 -13.98
C GLU A 196 -11.37 -19.38 -15.13
N GLU A 197 -12.63 -19.06 -14.84
CA GLU A 197 -13.59 -18.56 -15.83
C GLU A 197 -13.09 -17.23 -16.45
N ALA A 198 -12.67 -16.26 -15.62
CA ALA A 198 -12.10 -15.01 -16.10
C ALA A 198 -10.84 -15.23 -16.95
N GLY A 199 -10.04 -16.24 -16.63
CA GLY A 199 -8.88 -16.67 -17.42
C GLY A 199 -9.26 -17.28 -18.77
N ARG A 200 -10.24 -18.17 -18.81
CA ARG A 200 -10.76 -18.81 -20.05
C ARG A 200 -11.35 -17.78 -21.01
N GLU A 201 -11.98 -16.75 -20.48
CA GLU A 201 -12.52 -15.65 -21.29
C GLU A 201 -11.48 -14.60 -21.68
N GLY A 202 -10.23 -14.79 -21.31
CA GLY A 202 -9.13 -13.88 -21.63
C GLY A 202 -9.16 -12.54 -20.88
N ARG A 203 -10.00 -12.43 -19.85
CA ARG A 203 -10.13 -11.20 -19.03
C ARG A 203 -9.00 -11.03 -18.02
N LEU A 204 -8.41 -12.14 -17.55
CA LEU A 204 -7.26 -12.19 -16.68
C LEU A 204 -6.26 -13.24 -17.17
N ASN A 205 -4.98 -13.07 -16.87
CA ASN A 205 -3.97 -14.12 -17.04
C ASN A 205 -3.86 -14.92 -15.74
N PHE A 206 -4.91 -15.66 -15.40
CA PHE A 206 -4.93 -16.50 -14.22
C PHE A 206 -4.01 -17.71 -14.40
N ILE A 207 -3.10 -17.94 -13.48
CA ILE A 207 -2.10 -19.01 -13.51
C ILE A 207 -2.38 -20.14 -12.51
N GLY A 208 -3.55 -20.13 -11.86
CA GLY A 208 -3.92 -21.11 -10.86
C GLY A 208 -3.55 -20.72 -9.41
N ASN A 209 -3.53 -21.72 -8.54
CA ASN A 209 -3.08 -21.55 -7.17
C ASN A 209 -1.56 -21.33 -7.10
N ILE A 210 -1.13 -20.54 -6.12
CA ILE A 210 0.28 -20.29 -5.85
C ILE A 210 0.56 -20.42 -4.34
N GLU A 211 1.62 -21.13 -3.99
CA GLU A 211 2.11 -21.21 -2.61
C GLU A 211 2.95 -19.97 -2.25
N ALA A 212 2.98 -19.62 -0.96
CA ALA A 212 3.69 -18.44 -0.46
C ALA A 212 5.20 -18.42 -0.81
N ASN A 213 5.87 -19.58 -0.76
CA ASN A 213 7.27 -19.72 -1.16
C ASN A 213 7.49 -19.44 -2.65
N THR A 214 6.64 -19.97 -3.52
CA THR A 214 6.68 -19.78 -4.98
C THR A 214 6.36 -18.33 -5.35
N ALA A 215 5.43 -17.69 -4.64
CA ALA A 215 5.08 -16.29 -4.82
C ALA A 215 6.31 -15.37 -4.66
N LEU A 216 7.12 -15.60 -3.61
CA LEU A 216 8.34 -14.82 -3.36
C LEU A 216 9.49 -15.13 -4.32
N LEU A 217 9.46 -16.30 -4.97
CA LEU A 217 10.42 -16.65 -6.03
C LEU A 217 10.03 -16.07 -7.41
N GLY A 218 8.96 -15.28 -7.49
CA GLY A 218 8.52 -14.63 -8.72
C GLY A 218 7.54 -15.47 -9.54
N GLY A 219 6.80 -16.35 -8.89
CA GLY A 219 5.79 -17.21 -9.51
C GLY A 219 4.58 -16.44 -10.06
N ALA A 220 4.24 -15.28 -9.48
CA ALA A 220 3.16 -14.41 -9.93
C ALA A 220 3.57 -12.93 -9.88
N ASP A 221 2.85 -12.09 -10.62
CA ASP A 221 2.99 -10.63 -10.61
C ASP A 221 1.90 -9.99 -9.71
N VAL A 222 0.76 -10.69 -9.57
CA VAL A 222 -0.34 -10.36 -8.65
C VAL A 222 -0.67 -11.59 -7.81
N ILE A 223 -0.57 -11.46 -6.50
CA ILE A 223 -0.89 -12.49 -5.51
C ILE A 223 -2.22 -12.13 -4.87
N VAL A 224 -3.27 -12.90 -5.18
CA VAL A 224 -4.61 -12.65 -4.64
C VAL A 224 -4.78 -13.41 -3.33
N ALA A 225 -5.18 -12.72 -2.28
CA ALA A 225 -5.42 -13.28 -0.96
C ALA A 225 -6.57 -12.58 -0.24
N ASP A 226 -7.15 -13.21 0.78
CA ASP A 226 -7.88 -12.49 1.82
C ASP A 226 -6.90 -11.69 2.70
N GLY A 227 -7.41 -10.67 3.38
CA GLY A 227 -6.55 -9.78 4.15
C GLY A 227 -5.87 -10.46 5.34
N TYR A 228 -6.44 -11.54 5.89
CA TYR A 228 -5.82 -12.29 6.98
C TYR A 228 -4.59 -13.07 6.48
N SER A 229 -4.77 -13.90 5.45
CA SER A 229 -3.67 -14.68 4.87
C SER A 229 -2.59 -13.79 4.26
N GLY A 230 -2.99 -12.74 3.55
CA GLY A 230 -2.06 -11.77 2.97
C GLY A 230 -1.26 -11.01 4.02
N ASN A 231 -1.88 -10.61 5.14
CA ASN A 231 -1.16 -9.95 6.23
C ASN A 231 -0.17 -10.89 6.94
N ILE A 232 -0.53 -12.17 7.13
CA ILE A 232 0.39 -13.17 7.65
C ILE A 232 1.60 -13.31 6.72
N LEU A 233 1.38 -13.46 5.41
CA LEU A 233 2.46 -13.53 4.43
C LEU A 233 3.37 -12.30 4.51
N LEU A 234 2.80 -11.08 4.45
CA LEU A 234 3.58 -9.84 4.54
C LEU A 234 4.41 -9.77 5.81
N LYS A 235 3.80 -10.01 6.98
CA LYS A 235 4.49 -9.91 8.28
C LYS A 235 5.54 -10.99 8.46
N THR A 236 5.34 -12.17 7.90
CA THR A 236 6.35 -13.24 7.88
C THR A 236 7.55 -12.83 7.03
N VAL A 237 7.32 -12.28 5.83
CA VAL A 237 8.39 -11.78 4.95
C VAL A 237 9.18 -10.66 5.63
N GLU A 238 8.50 -9.65 6.19
CA GLU A 238 9.13 -8.55 6.93
C GLU A 238 9.97 -9.05 8.12
N GLY A 239 9.41 -9.98 8.92
CA GLY A 239 10.09 -10.55 10.08
C GLY A 239 11.30 -11.38 9.68
N THR A 240 11.18 -12.23 8.66
CA THR A 240 12.28 -13.06 8.14
C THR A 240 13.39 -12.20 7.56
N ALA A 241 13.05 -11.15 6.80
CA ALA A 241 14.04 -10.22 6.26
C ALA A 241 14.83 -9.51 7.38
N LYS A 242 14.14 -9.01 8.44
CA LYS A 242 14.79 -8.41 9.61
C LYS A 242 15.72 -9.39 10.33
N LEU A 243 15.25 -10.63 10.54
CA LEU A 243 16.05 -11.69 11.19
C LEU A 243 17.32 -11.98 10.38
N LEU A 244 17.20 -12.27 9.08
CA LEU A 244 18.32 -12.61 8.23
C LEU A 244 19.34 -11.47 8.12
N LEU A 245 18.90 -10.23 7.90
CA LEU A 245 19.79 -9.07 7.87
C LEU A 245 20.49 -8.86 9.21
N GLY A 246 19.79 -9.12 10.33
CA GLY A 246 20.38 -9.07 11.68
C GLY A 246 21.48 -10.11 11.88
N GLU A 247 21.24 -11.37 11.52
CA GLU A 247 22.23 -12.44 11.64
C GLU A 247 23.42 -12.26 10.71
N ILE A 248 23.19 -11.82 9.46
CA ILE A 248 24.27 -11.47 8.52
C ILE A 248 25.15 -10.37 9.13
N LYS A 249 24.55 -9.30 9.69
CA LYS A 249 25.30 -8.23 10.36
C LYS A 249 26.12 -8.76 11.54
N LYS A 250 25.54 -9.63 12.40
CA LYS A 250 26.26 -10.25 13.53
C LYS A 250 27.44 -11.09 13.04
N ALA A 251 27.23 -11.92 12.01
CA ALA A 251 28.28 -12.75 11.43
C ALA A 251 29.47 -11.93 10.94
N PHE A 252 29.23 -10.85 10.20
CA PHE A 252 30.29 -9.96 9.74
C PHE A 252 31.01 -9.22 10.88
N LEU A 253 30.30 -8.87 11.96
CA LEU A 253 30.89 -8.14 13.09
C LEU A 253 31.59 -9.03 14.11
N SER A 254 31.47 -10.35 14.03
CA SER A 254 31.98 -11.33 15.00
C SER A 254 33.51 -11.44 15.04
N SER A 255 34.21 -11.05 13.98
CA SER A 255 35.67 -11.15 13.88
C SER A 255 36.29 -10.00 13.08
N THR A 256 37.60 -9.78 13.26
CA THR A 256 38.34 -8.77 12.49
C THR A 256 38.33 -9.08 10.98
N LYS A 257 38.44 -10.35 10.62
CA LYS A 257 38.33 -10.80 9.21
C LYS A 257 36.91 -10.55 8.65
N GLY A 258 35.89 -10.82 9.44
CA GLY A 258 34.51 -10.53 9.09
C GLY A 258 34.27 -9.03 8.85
N LYS A 259 34.78 -8.16 9.72
CA LYS A 259 34.66 -6.71 9.55
C LYS A 259 35.34 -6.21 8.27
N LEU A 260 36.52 -6.75 7.94
CA LEU A 260 37.20 -6.43 6.68
C LEU A 260 36.40 -6.94 5.47
N GLY A 261 35.86 -8.17 5.53
CA GLY A 261 34.98 -8.71 4.51
C GLY A 261 33.73 -7.86 4.31
N ALA A 262 33.09 -7.40 5.41
CA ALA A 262 31.93 -6.50 5.32
C ALA A 262 32.24 -5.18 4.60
N LEU A 263 33.45 -4.65 4.78
CA LEU A 263 33.88 -3.43 4.09
C LEU A 263 33.98 -3.65 2.57
N LEU A 264 34.53 -4.80 2.16
CA LEU A 264 34.69 -5.15 0.74
C LEU A 264 33.34 -5.39 0.02
N VAL A 265 32.34 -5.92 0.71
CA VAL A 265 30.99 -6.22 0.14
C VAL A 265 29.93 -5.19 0.54
N LYS A 266 30.30 -4.06 1.12
CA LYS A 266 29.38 -3.06 1.69
C LYS A 266 28.29 -2.60 0.73
N ASP A 267 28.64 -2.35 -0.52
CA ASP A 267 27.67 -1.86 -1.51
C ASP A 267 26.69 -2.97 -1.95
N SER A 268 27.18 -4.19 -2.08
CA SER A 268 26.31 -5.35 -2.35
C SER A 268 25.31 -5.59 -1.21
N LEU A 269 25.78 -5.54 0.05
CA LEU A 269 24.90 -5.66 1.22
C LEU A 269 23.89 -4.51 1.32
N ARG A 270 24.31 -3.28 0.95
CA ARG A 270 23.40 -2.14 0.88
C ARG A 270 22.27 -2.38 -0.16
N ASN A 271 22.60 -2.93 -1.33
CA ASN A 271 21.62 -3.25 -2.35
C ASN A 271 20.61 -4.32 -1.89
N VAL A 272 21.08 -5.38 -1.21
CA VAL A 272 20.19 -6.39 -0.61
C VAL A 272 19.29 -5.76 0.45
N LYS A 273 19.85 -4.93 1.35
CA LYS A 273 19.05 -4.22 2.35
C LYS A 273 17.99 -3.33 1.68
N LYS A 274 18.36 -2.60 0.63
CA LYS A 274 17.45 -1.72 -0.12
C LYS A 274 16.32 -2.51 -0.79
N LEU A 275 16.61 -3.68 -1.35
CA LEU A 275 15.60 -4.57 -1.93
C LEU A 275 14.55 -5.00 -0.91
N LEU A 276 14.97 -5.28 0.34
CA LEU A 276 14.12 -5.79 1.42
C LEU A 276 13.53 -4.68 2.31
N ASP A 277 13.84 -3.40 2.04
CA ASP A 277 13.39 -2.26 2.86
C ASP A 277 12.02 -1.78 2.37
N PRO A 278 10.92 -1.93 3.16
CA PRO A 278 9.60 -1.46 2.76
C PRO A 278 9.53 0.05 2.48
N SER A 279 10.44 0.84 3.08
CA SER A 279 10.50 2.30 2.88
C SER A 279 10.93 2.71 1.47
N GLU A 280 11.58 1.82 0.72
CA GLU A 280 11.96 2.06 -0.67
C GLU A 280 10.78 1.96 -1.65
N VAL A 281 9.77 1.16 -1.32
CA VAL A 281 8.57 1.00 -2.16
C VAL A 281 7.65 2.23 -2.06
N GLY A 282 7.71 2.95 -0.94
CA GLY A 282 6.81 4.06 -0.64
C GLY A 282 5.52 3.59 0.06
N GLY A 283 4.44 4.36 -0.09
CA GLY A 283 3.16 4.03 0.54
C GLY A 283 2.41 2.89 -0.17
N THR A 284 1.60 2.18 0.58
CA THR A 284 0.68 1.14 0.08
C THR A 284 -0.66 1.76 -0.28
N PRO A 285 -1.15 1.64 -1.52
CA PRO A 285 -2.44 2.18 -1.92
C PRO A 285 -3.61 1.35 -1.37
N PHE A 286 -4.72 2.01 -1.10
CA PHE A 286 -6.03 1.38 -0.97
C PHE A 286 -6.69 1.30 -2.35
N LEU A 287 -6.59 0.14 -2.98
CA LEU A 287 -7.18 -0.13 -4.28
C LEU A 287 -8.71 -0.18 -4.18
N GLY A 288 -9.40 0.36 -5.18
CA GLY A 288 -10.86 0.38 -5.21
C GLY A 288 -11.51 1.56 -4.47
N ILE A 289 -10.74 2.48 -3.88
CA ILE A 289 -11.21 3.79 -3.42
C ILE A 289 -11.28 4.73 -4.61
N SER A 290 -12.31 5.60 -4.66
CA SER A 290 -12.60 6.48 -5.81
C SER A 290 -11.60 7.61 -6.03
N LYS A 291 -10.67 7.81 -5.11
CA LYS A 291 -9.53 8.72 -5.21
C LYS A 291 -8.30 8.12 -4.55
N PRO A 292 -7.09 8.50 -4.94
CA PRO A 292 -5.86 7.93 -4.39
C PRO A 292 -5.71 8.17 -2.88
N VAL A 293 -5.69 7.09 -2.09
CA VAL A 293 -5.37 7.09 -0.66
C VAL A 293 -4.28 6.07 -0.41
N LEU A 294 -3.19 6.51 0.21
CA LEU A 294 -2.03 5.67 0.47
C LEU A 294 -1.69 5.62 1.96
N LYS A 295 -1.35 4.43 2.41
CA LYS A 295 -0.88 4.16 3.77
C LYS A 295 0.65 4.07 3.77
N ALA A 296 1.33 4.99 4.47
CA ALA A 296 2.73 4.83 4.82
C ALA A 296 2.88 4.02 6.12
N HIS A 297 3.99 3.36 6.35
CA HIS A 297 4.21 2.57 7.56
C HIS A 297 4.21 3.47 8.81
N GLY A 298 3.70 2.98 9.97
CA GLY A 298 3.64 3.77 11.20
C GLY A 298 5.01 4.32 11.63
N SER A 299 6.08 3.55 11.48
CA SER A 299 7.45 3.95 11.80
C SER A 299 8.19 4.66 10.66
N SER A 300 7.50 5.19 9.66
CA SER A 300 8.11 5.90 8.52
C SER A 300 9.02 7.03 8.96
N ASP A 301 10.21 7.06 8.40
CA ASP A 301 11.14 8.20 8.44
C ASP A 301 10.83 9.18 7.28
N ALA A 302 11.57 10.28 7.21
CA ALA A 302 11.39 11.29 6.17
C ALA A 302 11.54 10.71 4.74
N ARG A 303 12.49 9.77 4.54
CA ARG A 303 12.70 9.09 3.25
C ARG A 303 11.47 8.26 2.86
N ALA A 304 10.91 7.50 3.79
CA ALA A 304 9.71 6.71 3.55
C ALA A 304 8.50 7.58 3.19
N ILE A 305 8.31 8.70 3.89
CA ILE A 305 7.25 9.68 3.59
C ILE A 305 7.46 10.29 2.20
N ARG A 306 8.69 10.74 1.89
CA ARG A 306 9.02 11.25 0.55
C ARG A 306 8.66 10.23 -0.55
N ASN A 307 9.05 8.97 -0.37
CA ASN A 307 8.75 7.92 -1.32
C ASN A 307 7.23 7.62 -1.40
N ALA A 308 6.49 7.76 -0.28
CA ALA A 308 5.04 7.65 -0.28
C ALA A 308 4.37 8.78 -1.08
N VAL A 309 4.90 10.00 -1.03
CA VAL A 309 4.44 11.10 -1.88
C VAL A 309 4.70 10.81 -3.36
N PHE A 310 5.90 10.31 -3.72
CA PHE A 310 6.18 9.93 -5.11
C PHE A 310 5.21 8.86 -5.59
N ARG A 311 4.96 7.84 -4.77
CA ARG A 311 3.98 6.79 -5.11
C ARG A 311 2.55 7.36 -5.23
N ALA A 312 2.18 8.34 -4.41
CA ALA A 312 0.89 9.00 -4.50
C ALA A 312 0.73 9.78 -5.83
N VAL A 313 1.78 10.47 -6.26
CA VAL A 313 1.83 11.15 -7.56
C VAL A 313 1.69 10.14 -8.71
N GLU A 314 2.48 9.07 -8.70
CA GLU A 314 2.42 8.02 -9.72
C GLU A 314 1.03 7.37 -9.78
N TYR A 315 0.46 7.02 -8.61
CA TYR A 315 -0.86 6.40 -8.55
C TYR A 315 -1.96 7.33 -9.05
N ALA A 316 -1.93 8.61 -8.70
CA ALA A 316 -2.91 9.59 -9.17
C ALA A 316 -2.84 9.83 -10.69
N GLN A 317 -1.67 9.70 -11.29
CA GLN A 317 -1.44 9.86 -12.74
C GLN A 317 -1.68 8.58 -13.54
N SER A 318 -1.75 7.42 -12.88
CA SER A 318 -1.72 6.10 -13.54
C SER A 318 -2.94 5.77 -14.40
N GLY A 319 -4.10 6.39 -14.11
CA GLY A 319 -5.36 6.04 -14.75
C GLY A 319 -6.04 4.77 -14.21
N ILE A 320 -5.49 4.12 -13.17
CA ILE A 320 -6.05 2.88 -12.60
C ILE A 320 -7.52 3.04 -12.21
N ILE A 321 -7.90 4.15 -11.59
CA ILE A 321 -9.29 4.40 -11.15
C ILE A 321 -10.22 4.40 -12.35
N ALA A 322 -9.85 5.07 -13.44
CA ALA A 322 -10.64 5.10 -14.68
C ALA A 322 -10.71 3.69 -15.34
N ASP A 323 -9.63 2.91 -15.31
CA ASP A 323 -9.64 1.53 -15.81
C ASP A 323 -10.63 0.66 -15.02
N VAL A 324 -10.62 0.78 -13.68
CA VAL A 324 -11.57 0.05 -12.81
C VAL A 324 -13.01 0.46 -13.11
N GLU A 325 -13.30 1.75 -13.25
CA GLU A 325 -14.63 2.26 -13.59
C GLU A 325 -15.11 1.75 -14.94
N ALA A 326 -14.24 1.72 -15.95
CA ALA A 326 -14.55 1.25 -17.30
C ALA A 326 -14.81 -0.27 -17.38
N HIS A 327 -14.20 -1.04 -16.47
CA HIS A 327 -14.30 -2.51 -16.48
C HIS A 327 -15.10 -3.09 -15.31
N ILE A 328 -15.89 -2.26 -14.62
CA ILE A 328 -16.59 -2.70 -13.40
C ILE A 328 -17.58 -3.85 -13.66
N ASP A 329 -18.16 -3.93 -14.85
CA ASP A 329 -19.15 -4.96 -15.17
C ASP A 329 -18.52 -6.37 -15.23
N VAL A 330 -17.32 -6.50 -15.77
CA VAL A 330 -16.60 -7.79 -15.80
C VAL A 330 -16.02 -8.20 -14.43
N MET A 331 -16.03 -7.29 -13.47
CA MET A 331 -15.61 -7.57 -12.08
C MET A 331 -16.75 -8.04 -11.18
N LYS A 332 -17.97 -8.14 -11.70
CA LYS A 332 -19.15 -8.60 -10.95
C LYS A 332 -19.33 -10.11 -11.15
N VAL A 333 -19.77 -10.78 -10.10
CA VAL A 333 -20.29 -12.13 -10.20
C VAL A 333 -21.77 -12.02 -10.62
N GLU A 334 -22.13 -12.62 -11.73
CA GLU A 334 -23.54 -12.73 -12.12
C GLU A 334 -24.25 -13.54 -11.04
N LYS A 335 -25.29 -12.96 -10.45
CA LYS A 335 -26.19 -13.72 -9.58
C LYS A 335 -26.99 -14.61 -10.50
N ASN A 336 -26.62 -15.89 -10.62
CA ASN A 336 -27.49 -16.89 -11.11
C ASN A 336 -28.75 -16.86 -10.25
N GLY A 337 -29.88 -16.41 -10.83
CA GLY A 337 -31.18 -16.25 -10.21
C GLY A 337 -31.77 -17.53 -9.69
#